data_e53cb073bf015c6effde45028e2dae6d
#
_entry.id   e53cb073bf015c6effde45028e2dae6d
#
_cell.length_a   1.000
_cell.length_b   1.000
_cell.length_c   1.000
_cell.angle_alpha   90.00
_cell.angle_beta   90.00
_cell.angle_gamma   90.00
#
_symmetry.space_group_name_H-M   'P 1'
#
loop_
_entity.id
_entity.type
_entity.pdbx_description
1 polymer ?
#
loop_
_entity_poly.entity_id
_entity_poly.type
_entity_poly.pdbx_seq_one_letter_code
_entity_poly.pdbx_strand_id
1 'polypeptide(L)'
;NVIPEQIYSLSEIMSMISSELFNEEIYYGEEEKKIGTMLRRQGYPAIRTEVKKSMSARFTSEIRLENCKGRKNCFKEVEGIVSQVLGVKMQSEEGNCKSRGREDCTLFLKEKENLNVTTGIARLKKKKANISGDSFTFLKTKEGKYVVAVSDGMGSGKEANDLSETAIGLFEQLLDCGLSKIGRASCRERV
;
A
#
# COMPACT_ATOMS: atom_id res chain seq x y z
N ASN A 1 35.34 9.93 12.06
CA ASN A 1 34.20 10.87 12.27
C ASN A 1 32.91 10.26 11.71
N VAL A 2 32.29 9.39 12.47
CA VAL A 2 31.04 8.66 12.07
C VAL A 2 29.79 9.52 12.29
N ILE A 3 29.86 10.45 13.26
CA ILE A 3 28.69 11.25 13.69
C ILE A 3 28.12 12.18 12.59
N PRO A 4 28.92 12.92 11.79
CA PRO A 4 28.37 13.79 10.73
C PRO A 4 27.66 13.01 9.62
N GLU A 5 28.16 11.85 9.23
CA GLU A 5 27.55 11.01 8.21
C GLU A 5 26.20 10.42 8.67
N GLN A 6 26.13 10.04 9.95
CA GLN A 6 24.88 9.55 10.55
C GLN A 6 23.83 10.67 10.66
N ILE A 7 24.23 11.89 11.02
CA ILE A 7 23.32 13.05 11.07
C ILE A 7 22.82 13.41 9.67
N TYR A 8 23.70 13.35 8.67
CA TYR A 8 23.32 13.62 7.29
C TYR A 8 22.30 12.59 6.79
N SER A 9 22.55 11.30 7.00
CA SER A 9 21.62 10.24 6.64
C SER A 9 20.28 10.36 7.36
N LEU A 10 20.28 10.77 8.64
CA LEU A 10 19.04 11.03 9.39
C LEU A 10 18.28 12.22 8.82
N SER A 11 18.97 13.29 8.41
CA SER A 11 18.37 14.45 7.78
C SER A 11 17.73 14.10 6.43
N GLU A 12 18.38 13.27 5.60
CA GLU A 12 17.82 12.78 4.36
C GLU A 12 16.55 11.94 4.59
N ILE A 13 16.60 11.03 5.57
CA ILE A 13 15.42 10.24 5.96
C ILE A 13 14.29 11.14 6.44
N MET A 14 14.56 12.13 7.28
CA MET A 14 13.55 13.07 7.75
C MET A 14 12.95 13.93 6.61
N SER A 15 13.79 14.35 5.66
CA SER A 15 13.32 15.07 4.47
C SER A 15 12.44 14.20 3.58
N MET A 16 12.79 12.93 3.43
CA MET A 16 11.97 11.96 2.69
C MET A 16 10.64 11.71 3.40
N ILE A 17 10.64 11.50 4.72
CA ILE A 17 9.44 11.35 5.54
C ILE A 17 8.55 12.59 5.40
N SER A 18 9.13 13.78 5.50
CA SER A 18 8.39 15.03 5.32
C SER A 18 7.74 15.12 3.95
N SER A 19 8.47 14.81 2.88
CA SER A 19 7.93 14.84 1.52
C SER A 19 6.83 13.79 1.29
N GLU A 20 6.84 12.68 1.99
CA GLU A 20 5.80 11.64 1.91
C GLU A 20 4.57 11.98 2.74
N LEU A 21 4.73 12.65 3.88
CA LEU A 21 3.62 13.16 4.69
C LEU A 21 2.84 14.29 4.00
N PHE A 22 3.53 15.09 3.18
CA PHE A 22 2.93 16.14 2.35
C PHE A 22 2.55 15.67 0.94
N ASN A 23 2.39 14.35 0.73
CA ASN A 23 1.95 13.81 -0.55
C ASN A 23 0.57 14.38 -0.90
N GLU A 24 0.55 15.26 -1.89
CA GLU A 24 -0.68 15.78 -2.46
C GLU A 24 -1.45 14.63 -3.10
N GLU A 25 -2.57 14.27 -2.49
CA GLU A 25 -3.55 13.42 -3.13
C GLU A 25 -4.12 14.17 -4.33
N ILE A 26 -4.02 13.60 -5.51
CA ILE A 26 -4.59 14.20 -6.71
C ILE A 26 -6.08 13.85 -6.74
N TYR A 27 -6.92 14.89 -6.71
CA TYR A 27 -8.36 14.76 -6.78
C TYR A 27 -8.85 14.81 -8.22
N TYR A 28 -9.82 13.98 -8.54
CA TYR A 28 -10.38 13.81 -9.88
C TYR A 28 -11.81 14.32 -9.96
N GLY A 29 -11.99 15.63 -9.82
CA GLY A 29 -13.30 16.28 -9.70
C GLY A 29 -14.24 16.09 -10.90
N GLU A 30 -13.73 15.86 -12.11
CA GLU A 30 -14.57 15.56 -13.28
C GLU A 30 -15.10 14.10 -13.23
N GLU A 31 -14.24 13.16 -12.88
CA GLU A 31 -14.59 11.77 -12.68
C GLU A 31 -15.60 11.62 -11.54
N GLU A 32 -15.43 12.34 -10.45
CA GLU A 32 -16.37 12.40 -9.32
C GLU A 32 -17.77 12.81 -9.77
N LYS A 33 -17.87 13.88 -10.56
CA LYS A 33 -19.15 14.37 -11.13
C LYS A 33 -19.79 13.32 -12.05
N LYS A 34 -19.00 12.67 -12.90
CA LYS A 34 -19.46 11.63 -13.82
C LYS A 34 -19.99 10.43 -13.04
N ILE A 35 -19.22 9.93 -12.06
CA ILE A 35 -19.63 8.82 -11.20
C ILE A 35 -20.92 9.16 -10.46
N GLY A 36 -20.98 10.31 -9.79
CA GLY A 36 -22.17 10.73 -9.05
C GLY A 36 -23.42 10.86 -9.94
N THR A 37 -23.26 11.33 -11.17
CA THR A 37 -24.37 11.42 -12.13
C THR A 37 -24.83 10.06 -12.59
N MET A 38 -23.92 9.14 -12.91
CA MET A 38 -24.26 7.77 -13.33
C MET A 38 -24.94 7.00 -12.19
N LEU A 39 -24.43 7.13 -10.97
CA LEU A 39 -25.04 6.50 -9.79
C LEU A 39 -26.48 6.97 -9.59
N ARG A 40 -26.74 8.29 -9.64
CA ARG A 40 -28.09 8.85 -9.50
C ARG A 40 -29.04 8.36 -10.61
N ARG A 41 -28.58 8.28 -11.85
CA ARG A 41 -29.36 7.75 -12.97
C ARG A 41 -29.76 6.28 -12.78
N GLN A 42 -28.92 5.49 -12.11
CA GLN A 42 -29.24 4.09 -11.79
C GLN A 42 -29.99 3.93 -10.46
N GLY A 43 -30.42 5.04 -9.86
CA GLY A 43 -31.22 5.04 -8.64
C GLY A 43 -30.42 4.84 -7.35
N TYR A 44 -29.11 5.14 -7.39
CA TYR A 44 -28.26 5.25 -6.20
C TYR A 44 -28.15 6.71 -5.80
N PRO A 45 -28.71 7.12 -4.65
CA PRO A 45 -28.68 8.51 -4.20
C PRO A 45 -27.29 8.88 -3.65
N ALA A 46 -26.33 9.11 -4.55
CA ALA A 46 -24.99 9.52 -4.18
C ALA A 46 -24.98 10.97 -3.71
N ILE A 47 -24.62 11.19 -2.42
CA ILE A 47 -24.50 12.49 -1.79
C ILE A 47 -23.09 13.05 -2.01
N ARG A 48 -22.08 12.17 -1.84
CA ARG A 48 -20.67 12.52 -1.97
C ARG A 48 -19.94 11.44 -2.74
N THR A 49 -19.10 11.87 -3.63
CA THR A 49 -18.20 11.00 -4.39
C THR A 49 -16.84 11.66 -4.37
N GLU A 50 -15.86 10.99 -3.85
CA GLU A 50 -14.45 11.41 -3.86
C GLU A 50 -13.64 10.37 -4.62
N VAL A 51 -12.76 10.85 -5.48
CA VAL A 51 -11.81 10.03 -6.22
C VAL A 51 -10.42 10.60 -6.02
N LYS A 52 -9.54 9.78 -5.53
CA LYS A 52 -8.15 10.15 -5.26
C LYS A 52 -7.21 9.19 -5.95
N LYS A 53 -6.06 9.66 -6.31
CA LYS A 53 -4.97 8.84 -6.80
C LYS A 53 -3.78 9.00 -5.88
N SER A 54 -3.30 7.88 -5.35
CA SER A 54 -2.10 7.87 -4.52
C SER A 54 -0.84 8.07 -5.36
N MET A 55 0.28 8.38 -4.73
CA MET A 55 1.59 8.44 -5.39
C MET A 55 2.02 7.10 -6.02
N SER A 56 1.47 5.99 -5.58
CA SER A 56 1.61 4.67 -6.22
C SER A 56 0.82 4.55 -7.53
N ALA A 57 0.22 5.64 -7.99
CA ALA A 57 -0.64 5.74 -9.18
C ALA A 57 -1.91 4.88 -9.13
N ARG A 58 -2.36 4.48 -7.93
CA ARG A 58 -3.58 3.69 -7.73
C ARG A 58 -4.75 4.57 -7.34
N PHE A 59 -5.91 4.26 -7.92
CA PHE A 59 -7.15 4.93 -7.59
C PHE A 59 -7.77 4.38 -6.29
N THR A 60 -8.27 5.30 -5.49
CA THR A 60 -9.18 5.05 -4.37
C THR A 60 -10.41 5.92 -4.54
N SER A 61 -11.57 5.43 -4.13
CA SER A 61 -12.81 6.20 -4.19
C SER A 61 -13.63 5.97 -2.94
N GLU A 62 -14.17 7.06 -2.40
CA GLU A 62 -15.14 7.05 -1.32
C GLU A 62 -16.48 7.55 -1.87
N ILE A 63 -17.53 6.72 -1.72
CA ILE A 63 -18.87 7.04 -2.21
C ILE A 63 -19.84 6.95 -1.05
N ARG A 64 -20.50 8.06 -0.74
CA ARG A 64 -21.54 8.13 0.26
C ARG A 64 -22.91 8.14 -0.42
N LEU A 65 -23.71 7.14 -0.07
CA LEU A 65 -25.08 6.97 -0.54
C LEU A 65 -26.06 7.24 0.58
N GLU A 66 -27.11 8.01 0.30
CA GLU A 66 -28.21 8.25 1.22
C GLU A 66 -29.32 7.24 0.96
N ASN A 67 -29.84 6.62 2.01
CA ASN A 67 -31.04 5.77 1.92
C ASN A 67 -31.02 4.74 0.75
N CYS A 68 -29.98 3.96 0.65
CA CYS A 68 -29.76 3.03 -0.48
C CYS A 68 -30.82 1.92 -0.60
N LYS A 69 -31.82 1.89 0.28
CA LYS A 69 -32.93 0.90 0.33
C LYS A 69 -32.48 -0.57 0.40
N GLY A 70 -31.24 -0.83 0.80
CA GLY A 70 -30.74 -2.18 1.04
C GLY A 70 -30.74 -3.10 -0.17
N ARG A 71 -30.49 -2.55 -1.39
CA ARG A 71 -30.41 -3.36 -2.62
C ARG A 71 -29.35 -4.45 -2.47
N LYS A 72 -29.74 -5.69 -2.76
CA LYS A 72 -28.77 -6.79 -2.79
C LYS A 72 -27.74 -6.51 -3.88
N ASN A 73 -26.46 -6.70 -3.54
CA ASN A 73 -25.32 -6.51 -4.45
C ASN A 73 -25.08 -5.07 -4.95
N CYS A 74 -25.58 -4.04 -4.26
CA CYS A 74 -25.36 -2.63 -4.65
C CYS A 74 -23.87 -2.30 -4.83
N PHE A 75 -22.99 -2.89 -4.01
CA PHE A 75 -21.55 -2.69 -4.11
C PHE A 75 -21.00 -3.12 -5.48
N LYS A 76 -21.47 -4.25 -6.07
CA LYS A 76 -21.02 -4.71 -7.40
C LYS A 76 -21.45 -3.76 -8.52
N GLU A 77 -22.64 -3.20 -8.41
CA GLU A 77 -23.14 -2.24 -9.39
C GLU A 77 -22.35 -0.92 -9.29
N VAL A 78 -22.09 -0.47 -8.07
CA VAL A 78 -21.26 0.72 -7.81
C VAL A 78 -19.82 0.49 -8.29
N GLU A 79 -19.21 -0.66 -7.99
CA GLU A 79 -17.91 -1.08 -8.52
C GLU A 79 -17.85 -1.01 -10.05
N GLY A 80 -18.90 -1.50 -10.71
CA GLY A 80 -19.02 -1.48 -12.18
C GLY A 80 -19.02 -0.05 -12.73
N ILE A 81 -19.81 0.84 -12.14
CA ILE A 81 -19.92 2.25 -12.55
C ILE A 81 -18.59 2.97 -12.36
N VAL A 82 -17.98 2.82 -11.18
CA VAL A 82 -16.69 3.47 -10.87
C VAL A 82 -15.60 2.94 -11.78
N SER A 83 -15.55 1.63 -11.99
CA SER A 83 -14.58 1.00 -12.89
C SER A 83 -14.71 1.49 -14.34
N GLN A 84 -15.95 1.68 -14.81
CA GLN A 84 -16.21 2.20 -16.15
C GLN A 84 -15.72 3.64 -16.32
N VAL A 85 -15.93 4.49 -15.33
CA VAL A 85 -15.55 5.90 -15.41
C VAL A 85 -14.02 6.06 -15.28
N LEU A 86 -13.40 5.30 -14.39
CA LEU A 86 -11.96 5.40 -14.14
C LEU A 86 -11.10 4.60 -15.14
N GLY A 87 -11.71 3.71 -15.93
CA GLY A 87 -11.00 2.85 -16.88
C GLY A 87 -10.15 1.76 -16.23
N VAL A 88 -10.29 1.53 -14.92
CA VAL A 88 -9.57 0.51 -14.15
C VAL A 88 -10.55 -0.31 -13.32
N LYS A 89 -10.22 -1.57 -13.05
CA LYS A 89 -11.07 -2.40 -12.20
C LYS A 89 -10.99 -1.93 -10.75
N MET A 90 -12.12 -1.52 -10.20
CA MET A 90 -12.29 -1.14 -8.80
C MET A 90 -12.95 -2.28 -8.03
N GLN A 91 -12.61 -2.39 -6.77
CA GLN A 91 -13.18 -3.37 -5.84
C GLN A 91 -13.49 -2.70 -4.52
N SER A 92 -14.67 -2.96 -3.99
CA SER A 92 -15.05 -2.49 -2.65
C SER A 92 -14.32 -3.29 -1.56
N GLU A 93 -14.01 -2.63 -0.47
CA GLU A 93 -13.53 -3.32 0.74
C GLU A 93 -14.69 -4.09 1.36
N GLU A 94 -14.46 -5.37 1.66
CA GLU A 94 -15.50 -6.26 2.18
C GLU A 94 -16.07 -5.73 3.51
N GLY A 95 -17.41 -5.80 3.64
CA GLY A 95 -18.09 -5.64 4.91
C GLY A 95 -18.71 -4.29 5.21
N ASN A 96 -18.74 -3.34 4.29
CA ASN A 96 -19.14 -1.95 4.58
C ASN A 96 -20.64 -1.65 4.52
N CYS A 97 -21.50 -2.58 4.17
CA CYS A 97 -22.95 -2.35 4.24
C CYS A 97 -23.51 -2.66 5.64
N LYS A 98 -23.27 -1.77 6.62
CA LYS A 98 -23.81 -1.90 7.97
C LYS A 98 -25.28 -1.48 8.10
N SER A 99 -25.74 -0.62 7.19
CA SER A 99 -27.02 0.07 7.33
C SER A 99 -28.24 -0.69 6.81
N ARG A 100 -28.06 -1.77 6.05
CA ARG A 100 -29.18 -2.53 5.43
C ARG A 100 -30.27 -1.63 4.83
N GLY A 101 -29.91 -0.44 4.35
CA GLY A 101 -30.81 0.51 3.71
C GLY A 101 -31.58 1.45 4.62
N ARG A 102 -31.23 1.52 5.89
CA ARG A 102 -31.92 2.41 6.87
C ARG A 102 -31.18 3.72 7.15
N GLU A 103 -29.90 3.78 6.79
CA GLU A 103 -29.01 4.92 7.07
C GLU A 103 -28.11 5.17 5.88
N ASP A 104 -27.37 6.27 5.92
CA ASP A 104 -26.31 6.57 4.97
C ASP A 104 -25.29 5.44 4.92
N CYS A 105 -24.84 5.13 3.73
CA CYS A 105 -23.86 4.08 3.47
C CYS A 105 -22.64 4.69 2.81
N THR A 106 -21.47 4.42 3.36
CA THR A 106 -20.19 4.80 2.74
C THR A 106 -19.53 3.55 2.17
N LEU A 107 -19.18 3.61 0.91
CA LEU A 107 -18.46 2.56 0.18
C LEU A 107 -17.03 3.05 -0.10
N PHE A 108 -16.06 2.29 0.35
CA PHE A 108 -14.65 2.49 0.02
C PHE A 108 -14.26 1.52 -1.08
N LEU A 109 -13.79 2.06 -2.19
CA LEU A 109 -13.31 1.29 -3.33
C LEU A 109 -11.84 1.56 -3.55
N LYS A 110 -11.13 0.52 -3.93
CA LYS A 110 -9.74 0.60 -4.35
C LYS A 110 -9.54 -0.12 -5.67
N GLU A 111 -8.53 0.30 -6.39
CA GLU A 111 -8.13 -0.38 -7.61
C GLU A 111 -7.78 -1.84 -7.32
N LYS A 112 -8.41 -2.74 -8.08
CA LYS A 112 -8.21 -4.18 -7.90
C LYS A 112 -6.80 -4.58 -8.27
N GLU A 113 -6.18 -5.34 -7.40
CA GLU A 113 -4.87 -5.91 -7.69
C GLU A 113 -4.99 -7.02 -8.73
N ASN A 114 -4.16 -6.93 -9.77
CA ASN A 114 -4.15 -7.89 -10.87
C ASN A 114 -3.03 -8.94 -10.74
N LEU A 115 -2.17 -8.82 -9.72
CA LEU A 115 -1.03 -9.70 -9.52
C LEU A 115 -1.23 -10.56 -8.28
N ASN A 116 -1.04 -11.87 -8.45
CA ASN A 116 -0.85 -12.82 -7.35
C ASN A 116 0.62 -13.18 -7.30
N VAL A 117 1.24 -13.00 -6.13
CA VAL A 117 2.63 -13.37 -5.90
C VAL A 117 2.67 -14.58 -4.99
N THR A 118 3.39 -15.61 -5.41
CA THR A 118 3.69 -16.80 -4.60
C THR A 118 5.20 -16.84 -4.40
N THR A 119 5.63 -16.93 -3.15
CA THR A 119 7.06 -16.94 -2.80
C THR A 119 7.47 -18.33 -2.34
N GLY A 120 8.55 -18.84 -2.92
CA GLY A 120 9.22 -20.04 -2.47
C GLY A 120 10.52 -19.69 -1.73
N ILE A 121 10.81 -20.37 -0.62
CA ILE A 121 12.00 -20.15 0.18
C ILE A 121 12.85 -21.41 0.18
N ALA A 122 14.13 -21.25 -0.14
CA ALA A 122 15.15 -22.27 0.07
C ALA A 122 16.33 -21.67 0.83
N ARG A 123 16.72 -22.27 1.94
CA ARG A 123 17.84 -21.78 2.77
C ARG A 123 18.87 -22.88 2.94
N LEU A 124 20.12 -22.57 2.60
CA LEU A 124 21.25 -23.47 2.79
C LEU A 124 22.18 -22.91 3.85
N LYS A 125 22.66 -23.77 4.73
CA LYS A 125 23.64 -23.43 5.78
C LYS A 125 25.03 -23.88 5.36
N LYS A 126 26.06 -23.14 5.73
CA LYS A 126 27.45 -23.61 5.63
C LYS A 126 27.68 -24.81 6.54
N LYS A 127 28.46 -25.79 6.10
CA LYS A 127 28.68 -27.10 6.78
C LYS A 127 29.09 -27.00 8.26
N LYS A 128 29.60 -25.87 8.74
CA LYS A 128 30.06 -25.67 10.11
C LYS A 128 29.28 -24.62 10.90
N ALA A 129 28.25 -24.01 10.32
CA ALA A 129 27.46 -22.97 10.97
C ALA A 129 26.10 -23.52 11.40
N ASN A 130 25.73 -23.29 12.65
CA ASN A 130 24.42 -23.66 13.16
C ASN A 130 23.31 -22.73 12.65
N ILE A 131 23.66 -21.47 12.32
CA ILE A 131 22.74 -20.40 11.89
C ILE A 131 23.34 -19.74 10.64
N SER A 132 22.51 -19.41 9.64
CA SER A 132 22.91 -18.57 8.52
C SER A 132 22.91 -17.12 8.96
N GLY A 133 23.89 -16.34 8.54
CA GLY A 133 23.95 -14.89 8.77
C GLY A 133 22.88 -14.10 8.00
N ASP A 134 22.29 -14.71 6.95
CA ASP A 134 21.34 -14.03 6.07
C ASP A 134 19.94 -14.01 6.68
N SER A 135 19.24 -12.92 6.51
CA SER A 135 17.83 -12.77 6.86
C SER A 135 17.03 -12.26 5.67
N PHE A 136 15.76 -12.55 5.65
CA PHE A 136 14.87 -12.14 4.58
C PHE A 136 13.47 -11.85 5.10
N THR A 137 12.75 -11.02 4.38
CA THR A 137 11.32 -10.83 4.59
C THR A 137 10.57 -10.71 3.29
N PHE A 138 9.26 -11.00 3.37
CA PHE A 138 8.31 -10.67 2.31
C PHE A 138 7.04 -10.19 2.98
N LEU A 139 6.61 -9.04 2.53
CA LEU A 139 5.42 -8.38 3.05
C LEU A 139 4.66 -7.69 1.93
N LYS A 140 3.40 -7.45 2.18
CA LYS A 140 2.55 -6.67 1.32
C LYS A 140 2.30 -5.32 1.98
N THR A 141 2.69 -4.24 1.32
CA THR A 141 2.46 -2.90 1.84
C THR A 141 0.98 -2.53 1.78
N LYS A 142 0.57 -1.53 2.56
CA LYS A 142 -0.79 -0.97 2.52
C LYS A 142 -1.20 -0.48 1.13
N GLU A 143 -0.22 -0.08 0.32
CA GLU A 143 -0.41 0.33 -1.07
C GLU A 143 -0.55 -0.86 -2.05
N GLY A 144 -0.51 -2.08 -1.55
CA GLY A 144 -0.64 -3.31 -2.34
C GLY A 144 0.62 -3.71 -3.11
N LYS A 145 1.77 -3.13 -2.79
CA LYS A 145 3.06 -3.59 -3.32
C LYS A 145 3.50 -4.84 -2.57
N TYR A 146 4.00 -5.82 -3.29
CA TYR A 146 4.66 -6.97 -2.70
C TYR A 146 6.17 -6.71 -2.64
N VAL A 147 6.74 -6.75 -1.45
CA VAL A 147 8.15 -6.47 -1.20
C VAL A 147 8.84 -7.73 -0.75
N VAL A 148 9.98 -8.01 -1.36
CA VAL A 148 10.90 -9.05 -0.93
C VAL A 148 12.22 -8.37 -0.59
N ALA A 149 12.71 -8.57 0.61
CA ALA A 149 14.00 -8.07 1.03
C ALA A 149 14.87 -9.21 1.55
N VAL A 150 16.15 -9.14 1.22
CA VAL A 150 17.19 -10.07 1.69
C VAL A 150 18.32 -9.24 2.25
N SER A 151 18.75 -9.57 3.46
CA SER A 151 19.93 -9.00 4.10
C SER A 151 21.00 -10.07 4.23
N ASP A 152 22.14 -9.88 3.58
CA ASP A 152 23.32 -10.72 3.73
C ASP A 152 24.12 -10.23 4.96
N GLY A 153 24.20 -11.07 5.99
CA GLY A 153 24.93 -10.76 7.20
C GLY A 153 26.46 -10.88 6.99
N MET A 154 27.21 -9.84 7.32
CA MET A 154 28.66 -9.88 7.25
C MET A 154 29.24 -10.90 8.23
N GLY A 155 29.75 -12.00 7.71
CA GLY A 155 30.32 -13.09 8.49
C GLY A 155 29.45 -14.35 8.58
N SER A 156 29.54 -15.07 9.68
CA SER A 156 28.75 -16.28 9.92
C SER A 156 28.45 -16.44 11.41
N GLY A 157 27.31 -17.03 11.72
CA GLY A 157 26.91 -17.32 13.09
C GLY A 157 25.89 -16.33 13.63
N LYS A 158 25.73 -16.34 14.95
CA LYS A 158 24.63 -15.65 15.62
C LYS A 158 24.71 -14.13 15.48
N GLU A 159 25.89 -13.52 15.63
CA GLU A 159 26.05 -12.07 15.54
C GLU A 159 25.67 -11.53 14.15
N ALA A 160 26.10 -12.21 13.08
CA ALA A 160 25.74 -11.84 11.71
C ALA A 160 24.23 -11.97 11.47
N ASN A 161 23.60 -13.01 12.02
CA ASN A 161 22.15 -13.20 11.95
C ASN A 161 21.40 -12.09 12.71
N ASP A 162 21.82 -11.77 13.93
CA ASP A 162 21.17 -10.75 14.78
C ASP A 162 21.21 -9.36 14.10
N LEU A 163 22.33 -9.01 13.46
CA LEU A 163 22.48 -7.78 12.69
C LEU A 163 21.56 -7.77 11.47
N SER A 164 21.55 -8.88 10.74
CA SER A 164 20.72 -9.03 9.54
C SER A 164 19.22 -8.99 9.88
N GLU A 165 18.79 -9.65 10.95
CA GLU A 165 17.40 -9.58 11.44
C GLU A 165 17.03 -8.15 11.90
N THR A 166 17.94 -7.46 12.58
CA THR A 166 17.72 -6.07 12.99
C THR A 166 17.53 -5.18 11.76
N ALA A 167 18.37 -5.33 10.73
CA ALA A 167 18.25 -4.55 9.50
C ALA A 167 16.91 -4.81 8.79
N ILE A 168 16.49 -6.06 8.69
CA ILE A 168 15.19 -6.43 8.12
C ILE A 168 14.03 -5.85 8.95
N GLY A 169 14.08 -5.96 10.28
CA GLY A 169 13.05 -5.42 11.16
C GLY A 169 12.91 -3.90 11.06
N LEU A 170 14.01 -3.16 10.96
CA LEU A 170 13.98 -1.72 10.71
C LEU A 170 13.38 -1.41 9.34
N PHE A 171 13.74 -2.17 8.32
CA PHE A 171 13.19 -2.01 6.98
C PHE A 171 11.68 -2.24 6.95
N GLU A 172 11.17 -3.26 7.63
CA GLU A 172 9.74 -3.51 7.77
C GLU A 172 9.02 -2.35 8.45
N GLN A 173 9.57 -1.84 9.57
CA GLN A 173 8.99 -0.69 10.29
C GLN A 173 8.93 0.56 9.41
N LEU A 174 9.97 0.83 8.62
CA LEU A 174 9.99 1.97 7.70
C LEU A 174 8.93 1.82 6.60
N LEU A 175 8.75 0.63 6.06
CA LEU A 175 7.69 0.36 5.06
C LEU A 175 6.29 0.50 5.66
N ASP A 176 6.08 0.05 6.90
CA ASP A 176 4.79 0.19 7.60
C ASP A 176 4.45 1.66 7.91
N CYS A 177 5.46 2.50 8.12
CA CYS A 177 5.31 3.94 8.22
C CYS A 177 5.01 4.64 6.87
N GLY A 178 4.94 3.90 5.75
CA GLY A 178 4.63 4.46 4.44
C GLY A 178 5.85 4.86 3.61
N LEU A 179 7.07 4.62 4.09
CA LEU A 179 8.30 4.95 3.38
C LEU A 179 8.54 3.98 2.22
N SER A 180 7.85 4.17 1.12
CA SER A 180 7.88 3.27 -0.03
C SER A 180 9.09 3.44 -0.96
N LYS A 181 9.90 4.48 -0.75
CA LYS A 181 11.01 4.84 -1.65
C LYS A 181 12.41 4.61 -1.08
N ILE A 182 12.52 3.94 0.04
CA ILE A 182 13.81 3.57 0.62
C ILE A 182 14.43 2.50 -0.26
N GLY A 183 15.18 2.84 -1.23
CA GLY A 183 15.74 1.72 -1.96
C GLY A 183 16.67 2.01 -3.11
N ARG A 184 17.01 3.26 -3.39
CA ARG A 184 17.97 3.54 -4.47
C ARG A 184 19.36 3.93 -4.01
N ALA A 185 19.58 4.16 -2.72
CA ALA A 185 20.84 4.71 -2.23
C ALA A 185 21.84 3.69 -1.70
N SER A 186 21.45 2.45 -1.45
CA SER A 186 22.29 1.47 -0.75
C SER A 186 23.10 0.52 -1.64
N CYS A 187 22.86 0.49 -2.95
CA CYS A 187 23.65 -0.33 -3.89
C CYS A 187 24.69 0.50 -4.63
N ARG A 188 25.61 1.15 -3.93
CA ARG A 188 26.90 1.52 -4.49
C ARG A 188 27.94 0.59 -3.91
N GLU A 189 28.21 -0.49 -4.61
CA GLU A 189 29.39 -1.29 -4.43
C GLU A 189 30.61 -0.37 -4.43
N ARG A 190 31.41 -0.49 -3.38
CA ARG A 190 32.80 -0.06 -3.46
C ARG A 190 33.55 -1.17 -4.19
N VAL A 191 33.93 -0.89 -5.41
CA VAL A 191 35.03 -1.58 -6.07
C VAL A 191 36.33 -1.09 -5.46
#